data_975f1130e3e63bcd3bdf914d8396abc1
#
_entry.id   975f1130e3e63bcd3bdf914d8396abc1
#
_cell.length_a   1.000
_cell.length_b   1.000
_cell.length_c   1.000
_cell.angle_alpha   90.00
_cell.angle_beta   90.00
_cell.angle_gamma   90.00
#
_symmetry.space_group_name_H-M   'P 1'
#
loop_
_entity.id
_entity.type
_entity.pdbx_description
1 polymer ?
#
loop_
_entity_poly.entity_id
_entity_poly.type
_entity_poly.pdbx_seq_one_letter_code
_entity_poly.pdbx_strand_id
1 'polypeptide(L)'
;FLDEFVRHDGRGDYLHQHICTGTGNECKSTNLVFWCSDCLYPCLYCEGCVKSLHQCMPLQVRYSFFEIFRLNSSVMKKWDGISFKRCALKSLGIRIQLGHPLGERCPNPARAAGDDFVIINSHTIDEVGLDYCNCGTAKPRPIQLLRVRLYPATSTNPRSAATFAALRRFDHMALESKCSAYEFYNSLARETDNTGLEPSRVSTQAVLWELQC
;
A
#
# COMPACT_ATOMS: atom_id res chain seq x y z
N PHE A 1 13.39 27.45 0.88
CA PHE A 1 12.42 26.38 0.53
C PHE A 1 13.07 25.24 -0.24
N LEU A 2 13.89 25.52 -1.28
CA LEU A 2 14.54 24.45 -2.07
C LEU A 2 15.38 23.52 -1.20
N ASP A 3 16.14 24.07 -0.27
CA ASP A 3 17.00 23.30 0.64
C ASP A 3 16.18 22.32 1.49
N GLU A 4 14.96 22.71 1.92
CA GLU A 4 14.06 21.85 2.67
C GLU A 4 13.46 20.73 1.78
N PHE A 5 13.15 21.01 0.52
CA PHE A 5 12.70 19.96 -0.40
C PHE A 5 13.81 18.93 -0.65
N VAL A 6 15.03 19.38 -0.94
CA VAL A 6 16.20 18.48 -1.11
C VAL A 6 16.47 17.67 0.16
N ARG A 7 16.30 18.28 1.33
CA ARG A 7 16.45 17.61 2.61
C ARG A 7 15.43 16.49 2.81
N HIS A 8 14.17 16.67 2.37
CA HIS A 8 13.13 15.65 2.42
C HIS A 8 13.34 14.49 1.44
N ASP A 9 14.02 14.72 0.32
CA ASP A 9 14.36 13.66 -0.65
C ASP A 9 15.54 12.78 -0.20
N GLY A 10 16.38 13.29 0.72
CA GLY A 10 17.54 12.60 1.29
C GLY A 10 17.28 12.07 2.70
N ARG A 11 18.37 11.71 3.39
CA ARG A 11 18.30 11.25 4.79
C ARG A 11 18.04 12.37 5.81
N GLY A 12 18.18 13.63 5.40
CA GLY A 12 17.85 14.81 6.20
C GLY A 12 18.41 14.78 7.62
N ASP A 13 17.55 14.98 8.61
CA ASP A 13 17.91 14.96 10.03
C ASP A 13 18.39 13.60 10.52
N TYR A 14 18.14 12.53 9.75
CA TYR A 14 18.48 11.15 10.11
C TYR A 14 19.84 10.72 9.59
N LEU A 15 20.65 11.66 9.07
CA LEU A 15 22.00 11.39 8.59
C LEU A 15 22.88 10.77 9.69
N HIS A 16 22.71 11.23 10.93
CA HIS A 16 23.46 10.78 12.11
C HIS A 16 22.70 9.75 12.95
N GLN A 17 21.57 9.26 12.51
CA GLN A 17 20.86 8.19 13.18
C GLN A 17 21.59 6.87 12.96
N HIS A 18 22.15 6.30 14.01
CA HIS A 18 22.93 5.06 13.96
C HIS A 18 22.17 3.85 14.51
N ILE A 19 21.08 4.05 15.25
CA ILE A 19 20.31 2.99 15.92
C ILE A 19 18.84 3.11 15.53
N CYS A 20 18.22 1.96 15.28
CA CYS A 20 16.79 1.87 14.96
C CYS A 20 15.93 2.20 16.19
N THR A 21 14.92 3.04 16.01
CA THR A 21 13.97 3.44 17.05
C THR A 21 12.59 2.80 16.89
N GLY A 22 12.44 1.86 15.95
CA GLY A 22 11.13 1.37 15.49
C GLY A 22 10.30 0.59 16.51
N THR A 23 10.93 -0.13 17.43
CA THR A 23 10.25 -0.88 18.50
C THR A 23 10.60 -0.33 19.89
N GLY A 24 10.80 0.98 20.00
CA GLY A 24 11.31 1.63 21.21
C GLY A 24 12.82 1.36 21.38
N ASN A 25 13.27 1.43 22.63
CA ASN A 25 14.71 1.29 22.94
C ASN A 25 15.25 -0.16 22.86
N GLU A 26 14.45 -1.12 22.44
CA GLU A 26 14.84 -2.54 22.39
C GLU A 26 15.62 -2.92 21.13
N CYS A 27 15.38 -2.20 20.01
CA CYS A 27 16.07 -2.50 18.77
C CYS A 27 17.44 -1.84 18.68
N LYS A 28 18.50 -2.66 18.59
CA LYS A 28 19.89 -2.22 18.47
C LYS A 28 20.45 -2.33 17.05
N SER A 29 19.59 -2.52 16.06
CA SER A 29 20.02 -2.63 14.65
C SER A 29 20.59 -1.32 14.14
N THR A 30 21.72 -1.41 13.44
CA THR A 30 22.41 -0.28 12.80
C THR A 30 22.15 -0.19 11.29
N ASN A 31 21.46 -1.19 10.70
CA ASN A 31 21.12 -1.18 9.28
C ASN A 31 19.80 -0.45 9.04
N LEU A 32 19.84 0.87 8.96
CA LEU A 32 18.70 1.78 8.85
C LEU A 32 18.53 2.23 7.41
N VAL A 33 17.74 1.49 6.64
CA VAL A 33 17.58 1.73 5.20
C VAL A 33 16.11 1.97 4.78
N PHE A 34 15.15 1.78 5.68
CA PHE A 34 13.73 1.95 5.35
C PHE A 34 13.16 3.22 5.96
N TRP A 35 12.34 3.89 5.17
CA TRP A 35 11.58 5.06 5.55
C TRP A 35 10.13 4.92 5.08
N CYS A 36 9.18 5.27 5.95
CA CYS A 36 7.76 5.32 5.62
C CYS A 36 7.31 6.77 5.56
N SER A 37 6.78 7.21 4.41
CA SER A 37 6.27 8.58 4.25
C SER A 37 4.97 8.84 5.00
N ASP A 38 4.25 7.78 5.38
CA ASP A 38 2.93 7.89 6.01
C ASP A 38 2.98 7.77 7.54
N CYS A 39 4.14 7.40 8.08
CA CYS A 39 4.32 7.38 9.52
C CYS A 39 4.39 8.82 10.07
N LEU A 40 3.64 9.10 11.14
CA LEU A 40 3.58 10.42 11.76
C LEU A 40 4.96 10.91 12.22
N TYR A 41 5.79 9.99 12.68
CA TYR A 41 7.16 10.27 13.06
C TYR A 41 8.09 9.72 11.98
N PRO A 42 8.60 10.60 11.09
CA PRO A 42 9.57 10.20 10.10
C PRO A 42 10.86 9.78 10.82
N CYS A 43 11.25 8.53 10.67
CA CYS A 43 12.53 8.02 11.15
C CYS A 43 12.98 6.86 10.28
N LEU A 44 14.26 6.51 10.36
CA LEU A 44 14.80 5.39 9.63
C LEU A 44 14.64 4.10 10.43
N TYR A 45 14.18 3.07 9.77
CA TYR A 45 13.91 1.76 10.35
C TYR A 45 14.83 0.68 9.77
N CYS A 46 15.12 -0.33 10.57
CA CYS A 46 15.65 -1.58 10.06
C CYS A 46 14.52 -2.45 9.48
N GLU A 47 14.87 -3.46 8.71
CA GLU A 47 13.91 -4.34 8.04
C GLU A 47 12.97 -5.05 9.04
N GLY A 48 13.49 -5.54 10.17
CA GLY A 48 12.68 -6.21 11.19
C GLY A 48 11.63 -5.29 11.80
N CYS A 49 12.00 -4.07 12.18
CA CYS A 49 11.07 -3.11 12.77
C CYS A 49 10.03 -2.61 11.76
N VAL A 50 10.44 -2.34 10.52
CA VAL A 50 9.49 -1.94 9.48
C VAL A 50 8.46 -3.04 9.22
N LYS A 51 8.88 -4.31 9.17
CA LYS A 51 7.95 -5.45 9.04
C LYS A 51 6.97 -5.52 10.20
N SER A 52 7.46 -5.46 11.44
CA SER A 52 6.62 -5.53 12.64
C SER A 52 5.60 -4.40 12.70
N LEU A 53 6.00 -3.17 12.36
CA LEU A 53 5.13 -2.00 12.39
C LEU A 53 4.03 -2.05 11.31
N HIS A 54 4.33 -2.63 10.13
CA HIS A 54 3.41 -2.62 8.99
C HIS A 54 2.72 -3.96 8.75
N GLN A 55 3.09 -5.03 9.45
CA GLN A 55 2.50 -6.36 9.29
C GLN A 55 1.01 -6.41 9.62
N CYS A 56 0.58 -5.67 10.63
CA CYS A 56 -0.83 -5.60 11.05
C CYS A 56 -1.65 -4.59 10.25
N MET A 57 -1.00 -3.73 9.45
CA MET A 57 -1.64 -2.65 8.71
C MET A 57 -1.00 -2.47 7.33
N PRO A 58 -1.05 -3.51 6.47
CA PRO A 58 -0.43 -3.48 5.15
C PRO A 58 -1.06 -2.43 4.22
N LEU A 59 -2.30 -2.04 4.50
CA LEU A 59 -3.01 -0.92 3.91
C LEU A 59 -3.42 -0.03 5.08
N GLN A 60 -2.64 0.98 5.42
CA GLN A 60 -2.94 1.85 6.56
C GLN A 60 -4.27 2.60 6.36
N VAL A 61 -5.34 2.02 6.89
CA VAL A 61 -6.61 2.68 7.09
C VAL A 61 -6.83 2.76 8.60
N ARG A 62 -6.24 3.76 9.25
CA ARG A 62 -6.57 4.06 10.65
C ARG A 62 -7.88 4.83 10.72
N TYR A 63 -8.92 4.17 11.21
CA TYR A 63 -10.06 4.86 11.79
C TYR A 63 -9.72 5.30 13.22
N SER A 64 -9.06 6.43 13.37
CA SER A 64 -9.04 7.15 14.64
C SER A 64 -9.84 8.44 14.45
N PHE A 65 -10.70 8.73 15.40
CA PHE A 65 -11.66 9.85 15.40
C PHE A 65 -11.00 11.25 15.26
N PHE A 66 -9.68 11.32 15.19
CA PHE A 66 -8.88 12.55 15.12
C PHE A 66 -8.06 12.73 13.84
N GLU A 67 -8.08 11.80 12.89
CA GLU A 67 -7.26 11.89 11.67
C GLU A 67 -8.09 11.94 10.38
N ILE A 68 -8.69 13.09 10.13
CA ILE A 68 -9.41 13.41 8.88
C ILE A 68 -8.47 13.51 7.64
N PHE A 69 -7.14 13.39 7.78
CA PHE A 69 -6.22 13.81 6.73
C PHE A 69 -5.20 12.79 6.19
N ARG A 70 -5.20 11.50 6.58
CA ARG A 70 -4.20 10.55 6.05
C ARG A 70 -4.77 9.19 5.69
N LEU A 71 -5.30 9.12 4.48
CA LEU A 71 -5.68 7.88 3.81
C LEU A 71 -4.59 7.52 2.78
N ASN A 72 -3.38 7.22 3.21
CA ASN A 72 -2.33 6.83 2.29
C ASN A 72 -1.95 5.36 2.52
N SER A 73 -1.87 4.59 1.44
CA SER A 73 -1.14 3.32 1.48
C SER A 73 0.29 3.63 1.90
N SER A 74 0.85 2.82 2.78
CA SER A 74 2.21 3.05 3.28
C SER A 74 3.20 3.08 2.13
N VAL A 75 3.62 4.27 1.72
CA VAL A 75 4.69 4.41 0.73
C VAL A 75 6.01 4.13 1.44
N MET A 76 6.41 2.86 1.36
CA MET A 76 7.69 2.44 1.88
C MET A 76 8.79 2.79 0.90
N LYS A 77 9.85 3.41 1.40
CA LYS A 77 11.05 3.73 0.62
C LYS A 77 12.26 3.04 1.25
N LYS A 78 13.16 2.57 0.40
CA LYS A 78 14.43 1.97 0.77
C LYS A 78 15.58 2.82 0.25
N TRP A 79 16.54 3.11 1.12
CA TRP A 79 17.76 3.81 0.74
C TRP A 79 18.69 2.88 -0.06
N ASP A 80 19.13 3.30 -1.25
CA ASP A 80 20.02 2.54 -2.13
C ASP A 80 21.50 2.96 -2.06
N GLY A 81 21.81 3.92 -1.19
CA GLY A 81 23.13 4.54 -1.04
C GLY A 81 23.17 5.98 -1.57
N ILE A 82 22.25 6.36 -2.45
CA ILE A 82 22.20 7.67 -3.11
C ILE A 82 20.85 8.35 -2.86
N SER A 83 19.75 7.59 -2.99
CA SER A 83 18.39 8.10 -2.91
C SER A 83 17.43 7.09 -2.26
N PHE A 84 16.26 7.59 -1.85
CA PHE A 84 15.18 6.73 -1.39
C PHE A 84 14.34 6.25 -2.58
N LYS A 85 14.38 4.94 -2.85
CA LYS A 85 13.55 4.27 -3.86
C LYS A 85 12.33 3.62 -3.23
N ARG A 86 11.20 3.67 -3.93
CA ARG A 86 9.97 2.99 -3.51
C ARG A 86 10.21 1.48 -3.35
N CYS A 87 9.68 0.90 -2.30
CA CYS A 87 9.82 -0.50 -1.97
C CYS A 87 8.43 -1.09 -1.70
N ALA A 88 8.01 -2.07 -2.50
CA ALA A 88 6.74 -2.74 -2.27
C ALA A 88 6.78 -3.56 -0.97
N LEU A 89 5.73 -3.52 -0.16
CA LEU A 89 5.62 -4.32 1.07
C LEU A 89 5.77 -5.82 0.80
N LYS A 90 5.31 -6.27 -0.36
CA LYS A 90 5.47 -7.64 -0.86
C LYS A 90 6.95 -8.07 -0.91
N SER A 91 7.87 -7.17 -1.31
CA SER A 91 9.31 -7.47 -1.35
C SER A 91 9.93 -7.67 0.04
N LEU A 92 9.27 -7.16 1.07
CA LEU A 92 9.62 -7.37 2.47
C LEU A 92 8.98 -8.65 3.05
N GLY A 93 8.23 -9.41 2.25
CA GLY A 93 7.50 -10.60 2.69
C GLY A 93 6.22 -10.28 3.47
N ILE A 94 5.76 -9.03 3.48
CA ILE A 94 4.49 -8.64 4.10
C ILE A 94 3.36 -9.04 3.16
N ARG A 95 2.40 -9.81 3.69
CA ARG A 95 1.26 -10.33 2.93
C ARG A 95 -0.05 -10.00 3.62
N ILE A 96 -1.07 -9.73 2.80
CA ILE A 96 -2.45 -9.54 3.24
C ILE A 96 -3.12 -10.91 3.21
N GLN A 97 -3.52 -11.44 4.35
CA GLN A 97 -4.27 -12.68 4.42
C GLN A 97 -5.75 -12.40 4.63
N LEU A 98 -6.59 -13.00 3.81
CA LEU A 98 -8.04 -12.88 3.86
C LEU A 98 -8.69 -14.07 4.56
N GLY A 99 -9.92 -13.89 5.05
CA GLY A 99 -10.77 -14.95 5.55
C GLY A 99 -10.53 -15.40 6.99
N HIS A 100 -9.55 -14.83 7.67
CA HIS A 100 -9.27 -15.07 9.10
C HIS A 100 -9.12 -13.75 9.85
N PRO A 101 -9.30 -13.74 11.19
CA PRO A 101 -8.98 -12.59 12.02
C PRO A 101 -7.52 -12.19 11.93
N LEU A 102 -7.26 -10.92 12.25
CA LEU A 102 -5.90 -10.36 12.22
C LEU A 102 -5.00 -11.13 13.21
N GLY A 103 -3.83 -11.57 12.75
CA GLY A 103 -2.87 -12.34 13.55
C GLY A 103 -3.03 -13.86 13.47
N GLU A 104 -4.13 -14.38 12.93
CA GLU A 104 -4.29 -15.79 12.66
C GLU A 104 -3.76 -16.16 11.28
N ARG A 105 -3.06 -17.29 11.17
CA ARG A 105 -2.59 -17.80 9.88
C ARG A 105 -3.58 -18.78 9.28
N CYS A 106 -3.90 -18.61 8.00
CA CYS A 106 -4.71 -19.56 7.28
C CYS A 106 -3.96 -20.89 7.13
N PRO A 107 -4.56 -22.03 7.49
CA PRO A 107 -3.93 -23.33 7.28
C PRO A 107 -3.86 -23.74 5.79
N ASN A 108 -4.72 -23.14 4.94
CA ASN A 108 -4.76 -23.43 3.50
C ASN A 108 -4.85 -22.11 2.69
N PRO A 109 -3.77 -21.31 2.62
CA PRO A 109 -3.76 -20.07 1.88
C PRO A 109 -3.61 -20.30 0.37
N ALA A 110 -4.36 -19.57 -0.44
CA ALA A 110 -4.24 -19.55 -1.89
C ALA A 110 -3.78 -18.18 -2.37
N ARG A 111 -2.61 -18.12 -3.02
CA ARG A 111 -2.05 -16.88 -3.56
C ARG A 111 -2.96 -16.25 -4.61
N ALA A 112 -3.20 -14.96 -4.49
CA ALA A 112 -3.97 -14.21 -5.47
C ALA A 112 -3.12 -13.86 -6.68
N ALA A 113 -3.70 -14.04 -7.87
CA ALA A 113 -3.09 -13.63 -9.15
C ALA A 113 -1.64 -14.13 -9.40
N GLY A 114 -1.27 -15.28 -8.85
CA GLY A 114 0.11 -15.79 -8.97
C GLY A 114 1.15 -14.95 -8.23
N ASP A 115 0.72 -14.18 -7.21
CA ASP A 115 1.49 -13.23 -6.42
C ASP A 115 1.64 -11.82 -7.04
N ASP A 116 0.87 -11.51 -8.08
CA ASP A 116 0.84 -10.22 -8.77
C ASP A 116 -0.50 -9.49 -8.58
N PHE A 117 -1.03 -9.51 -7.35
CA PHE A 117 -2.28 -8.82 -7.06
C PHE A 117 -2.04 -7.32 -6.90
N VAL A 118 -2.93 -6.52 -7.49
CA VAL A 118 -2.83 -5.06 -7.45
C VAL A 118 -4.00 -4.45 -6.70
N ILE A 119 -3.70 -3.48 -5.84
CA ILE A 119 -4.71 -2.68 -5.15
C ILE A 119 -4.61 -1.24 -5.63
N ILE A 120 -5.76 -0.70 -6.08
CA ILE A 120 -5.92 0.71 -6.39
C ILE A 120 -6.40 1.40 -5.12
N ASN A 121 -5.54 2.23 -4.57
CA ASN A 121 -5.86 3.03 -3.40
C ASN A 121 -6.20 4.48 -3.81
N SER A 122 -6.64 5.29 -2.87
CA SER A 122 -7.01 6.69 -3.11
C SER A 122 -5.87 7.57 -3.61
N HIS A 123 -4.62 7.17 -3.42
CA HIS A 123 -3.42 7.94 -3.80
C HIS A 123 -2.36 7.14 -4.56
N THR A 124 -2.49 5.81 -4.61
CA THR A 124 -1.45 4.95 -5.19
C THR A 124 -2.03 3.70 -5.82
N ILE A 125 -1.24 3.12 -6.71
CA ILE A 125 -1.47 1.78 -7.27
C ILE A 125 -0.37 0.89 -6.72
N ASP A 126 -0.75 -0.13 -5.92
CA ASP A 126 0.19 -0.93 -5.13
C ASP A 126 0.15 -2.40 -5.53
N GLU A 127 1.31 -2.98 -5.85
CA GLU A 127 1.47 -4.43 -5.92
C GLU A 127 1.58 -5.00 -4.51
N VAL A 128 0.73 -5.95 -4.17
CA VAL A 128 0.67 -6.56 -2.85
C VAL A 128 0.75 -8.09 -2.92
N GLY A 129 1.35 -8.69 -1.93
CA GLY A 129 1.16 -10.12 -1.66
C GLY A 129 -0.19 -10.32 -0.98
N LEU A 130 -1.13 -10.99 -1.66
CA LEU A 130 -2.46 -11.27 -1.12
C LEU A 130 -2.73 -12.76 -1.16
N ASP A 131 -3.25 -13.30 -0.06
CA ASP A 131 -3.63 -14.70 0.09
C ASP A 131 -5.12 -14.81 0.43
N TYR A 132 -5.85 -15.55 -0.40
CA TYR A 132 -7.22 -15.95 -0.10
C TYR A 132 -7.24 -17.12 0.89
N CYS A 133 -8.24 -17.17 1.73
CA CYS A 133 -8.55 -18.38 2.47
C CYS A 133 -9.17 -19.42 1.52
N ASN A 134 -8.65 -20.64 1.55
CA ASN A 134 -9.18 -21.79 0.80
C ASN A 134 -9.54 -22.96 1.74
N CYS A 135 -9.93 -22.64 2.99
CA CYS A 135 -10.43 -23.62 3.94
C CYS A 135 -11.83 -24.10 3.52
N GLY A 136 -12.30 -25.25 4.04
CA GLY A 136 -13.61 -25.83 3.67
C GLY A 136 -14.81 -24.91 3.91
N THR A 137 -14.71 -23.91 4.81
CA THR A 137 -15.73 -22.91 5.10
C THR A 137 -15.48 -21.56 4.43
N ALA A 138 -14.49 -21.49 3.55
CA ALA A 138 -14.09 -20.22 2.91
C ALA A 138 -15.22 -19.65 2.03
N LYS A 139 -15.37 -18.34 2.10
CA LYS A 139 -16.28 -17.63 1.18
C LYS A 139 -15.63 -17.48 -0.20
N PRO A 140 -16.43 -17.29 -1.28
CA PRO A 140 -15.91 -16.97 -2.60
C PRO A 140 -14.92 -15.79 -2.57
N ARG A 141 -13.89 -15.82 -3.43
CA ARG A 141 -12.82 -14.81 -3.47
C ARG A 141 -13.32 -13.37 -3.49
N PRO A 142 -14.31 -12.99 -4.34
CA PRO A 142 -14.84 -11.63 -4.33
C PRO A 142 -15.44 -11.22 -2.99
N ILE A 143 -16.12 -12.15 -2.32
CA ILE A 143 -16.72 -11.89 -1.01
C ILE A 143 -15.65 -11.68 0.07
N GLN A 144 -14.53 -12.42 -0.01
CA GLN A 144 -13.41 -12.20 0.91
C GLN A 144 -12.82 -10.80 0.75
N LEU A 145 -12.69 -10.30 -0.49
CA LEU A 145 -12.24 -8.93 -0.77
C LEU A 145 -13.23 -7.89 -0.25
N LEU A 146 -14.50 -8.03 -0.55
CA LEU A 146 -15.54 -7.07 -0.11
C LEU A 146 -15.59 -6.94 1.42
N ARG A 147 -15.37 -8.02 2.17
CA ARG A 147 -15.33 -8.02 3.63
C ARG A 147 -14.20 -7.16 4.22
N VAL A 148 -13.11 -6.98 3.48
CA VAL A 148 -12.00 -6.10 3.86
C VAL A 148 -12.03 -4.76 3.10
N ARG A 149 -13.20 -4.39 2.54
CA ARG A 149 -13.42 -3.13 1.81
C ARG A 149 -12.57 -2.98 0.56
N LEU A 150 -12.31 -4.08 -0.12
CA LEU A 150 -11.70 -4.14 -1.44
C LEU A 150 -12.76 -4.53 -2.45
N TYR A 151 -13.05 -3.68 -3.42
CA TYR A 151 -13.97 -3.94 -4.50
C TYR A 151 -13.24 -4.68 -5.62
N PRO A 152 -13.63 -5.92 -5.94
CA PRO A 152 -12.93 -6.76 -6.90
C PRO A 152 -13.17 -6.31 -8.34
N ALA A 153 -12.16 -6.34 -9.21
CA ALA A 153 -12.29 -6.04 -10.63
C ALA A 153 -13.16 -7.03 -11.40
N THR A 154 -13.29 -8.26 -10.91
CA THR A 154 -14.10 -9.31 -11.54
C THR A 154 -14.82 -10.14 -10.49
N SER A 155 -15.95 -10.72 -10.90
CA SER A 155 -16.81 -11.52 -10.02
C SER A 155 -16.31 -12.96 -9.79
N THR A 156 -15.30 -13.43 -10.51
CA THR A 156 -14.87 -14.83 -10.45
C THR A 156 -13.46 -14.98 -9.88
N ASN A 157 -12.47 -14.45 -10.56
CA ASN A 157 -11.05 -14.58 -10.17
C ASN A 157 -10.37 -13.21 -10.25
N PRO A 158 -10.59 -12.32 -9.28
CA PRO A 158 -10.04 -10.98 -9.31
C PRO A 158 -8.51 -11.00 -9.22
N ARG A 159 -7.87 -10.24 -10.09
CA ARG A 159 -6.43 -10.00 -10.11
C ARG A 159 -6.07 -8.62 -9.56
N SER A 160 -7.07 -7.76 -9.45
CA SER A 160 -6.98 -6.42 -8.86
C SER A 160 -8.25 -6.10 -8.09
N ALA A 161 -8.15 -5.10 -7.23
CA ALA A 161 -9.27 -4.55 -6.50
C ALA A 161 -9.04 -3.06 -6.21
N ALA A 162 -10.13 -2.29 -6.11
CA ALA A 162 -10.07 -0.91 -5.63
C ALA A 162 -10.47 -0.84 -4.16
N THR A 163 -9.82 0.02 -3.38
CA THR A 163 -10.32 0.32 -2.03
C THR A 163 -11.63 1.11 -2.10
N PHE A 164 -12.54 0.90 -1.14
CA PHE A 164 -13.75 1.73 -1.06
C PHE A 164 -13.43 3.22 -0.89
N ALA A 165 -12.26 3.56 -0.36
CA ALA A 165 -11.77 4.93 -0.29
C ALA A 165 -11.45 5.50 -1.68
N ALA A 166 -10.79 4.71 -2.55
CA ALA A 166 -10.53 5.10 -3.93
C ALA A 166 -11.82 5.32 -4.72
N LEU A 167 -12.78 4.40 -4.61
CA LEU A 167 -14.08 4.52 -5.27
C LEU A 167 -14.83 5.77 -4.84
N ARG A 168 -14.87 6.04 -3.53
CA ARG A 168 -15.52 7.25 -2.99
C ARG A 168 -14.83 8.52 -3.46
N ARG A 169 -13.48 8.55 -3.49
CA ARG A 169 -12.72 9.70 -3.99
C ARG A 169 -13.00 9.93 -5.47
N PHE A 170 -13.02 8.87 -6.27
CA PHE A 170 -13.37 8.96 -7.68
C PHE A 170 -14.79 9.51 -7.87
N ASP A 171 -15.78 9.00 -7.13
CA ASP A 171 -17.18 9.46 -7.20
C ASP A 171 -17.28 10.98 -6.93
N HIS A 172 -16.63 11.47 -5.87
CA HIS A 172 -16.58 12.91 -5.60
C HIS A 172 -15.90 13.70 -6.74
N MET A 173 -14.78 13.22 -7.28
CA MET A 173 -14.09 13.90 -8.37
C MET A 173 -14.90 13.86 -9.68
N ALA A 174 -15.59 12.76 -9.95
CA ALA A 174 -16.47 12.64 -11.10
C ALA A 174 -17.65 13.62 -11.02
N LEU A 175 -18.26 13.77 -9.84
CA LEU A 175 -19.39 14.68 -9.62
C LEU A 175 -18.95 16.15 -9.69
N GLU A 176 -17.91 16.54 -8.98
CA GLU A 176 -17.50 17.94 -8.82
C GLU A 176 -16.69 18.46 -10.01
N SER A 177 -15.80 17.63 -10.55
CA SER A 177 -14.82 18.03 -11.58
C SER A 177 -15.05 17.36 -12.92
N LYS A 178 -16.09 16.51 -13.06
CA LYS A 178 -16.34 15.69 -14.25
C LYS A 178 -15.11 14.86 -14.68
N CYS A 179 -14.31 14.45 -13.70
CA CYS A 179 -13.13 13.65 -13.91
C CYS A 179 -13.53 12.27 -14.43
N SER A 180 -12.96 11.87 -15.57
CA SER A 180 -13.17 10.52 -16.09
C SER A 180 -12.38 9.48 -15.31
N ALA A 181 -12.81 8.21 -15.34
CA ALA A 181 -12.07 7.12 -14.73
C ALA A 181 -10.63 6.99 -15.27
N TYR A 182 -10.43 7.30 -16.56
CA TYR A 182 -9.12 7.33 -17.20
C TYR A 182 -8.20 8.41 -16.61
N GLU A 183 -8.72 9.64 -16.43
CA GLU A 183 -7.95 10.74 -15.83
C GLU A 183 -7.62 10.47 -14.37
N PHE A 184 -8.58 9.92 -13.61
CA PHE A 184 -8.35 9.50 -12.24
C PHE A 184 -7.25 8.44 -12.14
N TYR A 185 -7.32 7.40 -12.96
CA TYR A 185 -6.29 6.37 -13.02
C TYR A 185 -4.91 6.94 -13.37
N ASN A 186 -4.84 7.80 -14.39
CA ASN A 186 -3.57 8.42 -14.79
C ASN A 186 -2.98 9.30 -13.68
N SER A 187 -3.82 9.99 -12.91
CA SER A 187 -3.35 10.78 -11.77
C SER A 187 -2.72 9.87 -10.70
N LEU A 188 -3.36 8.76 -10.39
CA LEU A 188 -2.82 7.76 -9.46
C LEU A 188 -1.53 7.11 -9.98
N ALA A 189 -1.48 6.79 -11.27
CA ALA A 189 -0.28 6.21 -11.89
C ALA A 189 0.92 7.17 -11.80
N ARG A 190 0.70 8.47 -12.05
CA ARG A 190 1.74 9.51 -11.91
C ARG A 190 2.15 9.73 -10.44
N GLU A 191 1.21 9.67 -9.51
CA GLU A 191 1.51 9.78 -8.07
C GLU A 191 2.29 8.54 -7.58
N THR A 192 2.01 7.38 -8.18
CA THR A 192 2.72 6.13 -7.91
C THR A 192 4.13 6.14 -8.48
N ASP A 193 4.30 6.52 -9.74
CA ASP A 193 5.59 6.66 -10.42
C ASP A 193 5.58 7.90 -11.33
N ASN A 194 6.11 9.01 -10.80
CA ASN A 194 6.22 10.26 -11.55
C ASN A 194 7.28 10.21 -12.67
N THR A 195 8.20 9.24 -12.60
CA THR A 195 9.27 9.09 -13.59
C THR A 195 8.82 8.31 -14.82
N GLY A 196 7.78 7.49 -14.70
CA GLY A 196 7.30 6.58 -15.75
C GLY A 196 8.27 5.43 -16.06
N LEU A 197 9.29 5.21 -15.22
CA LEU A 197 10.28 4.15 -15.41
C LEU A 197 9.76 2.78 -14.96
N GLU A 198 8.79 2.77 -14.04
CA GLU A 198 8.14 1.56 -13.53
C GLU A 198 6.64 1.61 -13.86
N PRO A 199 6.24 1.37 -15.12
CA PRO A 199 4.82 1.43 -15.48
C PRO A 199 4.02 0.40 -14.67
N SER A 200 2.86 0.82 -14.17
CA SER A 200 1.98 -0.09 -13.42
C SER A 200 1.59 -1.28 -14.31
N ARG A 201 1.69 -2.49 -13.76
CA ARG A 201 1.38 -3.75 -14.48
C ARG A 201 -0.12 -3.99 -14.70
N VAL A 202 -0.96 -3.09 -14.24
CA VAL A 202 -2.41 -3.18 -14.44
C VAL A 202 -2.79 -2.59 -15.77
N SER A 203 -3.50 -3.35 -16.60
CA SER A 203 -4.07 -2.77 -17.80
C SER A 203 -5.09 -1.70 -17.40
N THR A 204 -4.98 -0.52 -17.98
CA THR A 204 -5.88 0.61 -17.77
C THR A 204 -7.35 0.19 -17.90
N GLN A 205 -7.62 -0.78 -18.75
CA GLN A 205 -8.94 -1.30 -19.06
C GLN A 205 -9.58 -2.07 -17.89
N ALA A 206 -8.80 -2.84 -17.11
CA ALA A 206 -9.30 -3.54 -15.92
C ALA A 206 -9.74 -2.55 -14.83
N VAL A 207 -9.00 -1.45 -14.67
CA VAL A 207 -9.28 -0.39 -13.70
C VAL A 207 -10.52 0.42 -14.08
N LEU A 208 -10.70 0.71 -15.37
CA LEU A 208 -11.85 1.47 -15.86
C LEU A 208 -13.16 0.77 -15.53
N TRP A 209 -13.21 -0.57 -15.59
CA TRP A 209 -14.40 -1.34 -15.19
C TRP A 209 -14.68 -1.24 -13.70
N GLU A 210 -13.65 -1.22 -12.85
CA GLU A 210 -13.80 -1.08 -11.38
C GLU A 210 -14.37 0.28 -10.98
N LEU A 211 -14.03 1.33 -11.72
CA LEU A 211 -14.46 2.70 -11.43
C LEU A 211 -15.81 3.09 -12.08
N GLN A 212 -16.32 2.29 -13.01
CA GLN A 212 -17.58 2.57 -13.73
C GLN A 212 -18.78 1.75 -13.21
N CYS A 213 -18.56 0.80 -12.30
CA CYS A 213 -19.61 0.03 -11.61
C CYS A 213 -19.99 0.67 -10.28
#